data_672f49406fd71c33a184a409923146d8
#
_entry.id   672f49406fd71c33a184a409923146d8
#
_cell.length_a   1.000
_cell.length_b   1.000
_cell.length_c   1.000
_cell.angle_alpha   90.00
_cell.angle_beta   90.00
_cell.angle_gamma   90.00
#
_symmetry.space_group_name_H-M   'P 1'
#
loop_
_entity.id
_entity.type
_entity.pdbx_description
1 polymer ?
#
loop_
_entity_poly.entity_id
_entity_poly.type
_entity_poly.pdbx_seq_one_letter_code
_entity_poly.pdbx_strand_id
1 'polypeptide(L)'
;LFKALKEQRDLARKWRDSGYKMTVEIDFLPLEKEVNVQRRLRETFSQAGRRPVSGYCPFPFEERFWKGFLFLSRIDPDSAGGSIRGRQIDKLGHRLKSFSIAVSGMGLPRGERCNLGGLDVSSILPATLESRFVEGLYFAGEVLNFQGAPRGDYLNMLFASSHIAATALVESLRDS
;
A
#
# COMPACT_ATOMS: atom_id res chain seq x y z
N LEU A 1 11.33 7.91 -8.48
CA LEU A 1 10.33 7.07 -9.15
C LEU A 1 10.94 5.76 -9.65
N PHE A 2 11.98 5.76 -10.50
CA PHE A 2 12.61 4.53 -11.05
C PHE A 2 13.12 3.56 -9.99
N LYS A 3 13.68 4.04 -8.88
CA LYS A 3 14.14 3.20 -7.76
C LYS A 3 12.97 2.47 -7.10
N ALA A 4 11.88 3.18 -6.83
CA ALA A 4 10.68 2.59 -6.24
C ALA A 4 10.03 1.53 -7.16
N LEU A 5 9.96 1.79 -8.46
CA LEU A 5 9.44 0.83 -9.45
C LEU A 5 10.29 -0.45 -9.53
N LYS A 6 11.63 -0.33 -9.46
CA LYS A 6 12.52 -1.48 -9.42
C LYS A 6 12.32 -2.30 -8.14
N GLU A 7 12.23 -1.63 -6.98
CA GLU A 7 12.00 -2.30 -5.69
C GLU A 7 10.68 -3.06 -5.67
N GLN A 8 9.61 -2.50 -6.23
CA GLN A 8 8.31 -3.18 -6.33
C GLN A 8 8.33 -4.39 -7.26
N ARG A 9 9.02 -4.29 -8.41
CA ARG A 9 9.19 -5.41 -9.33
C ARG A 9 9.98 -6.55 -8.68
N ASP A 10 11.04 -6.22 -7.94
CA ASP A 10 11.86 -7.21 -7.23
C ASP A 10 11.06 -7.87 -6.08
N LEU A 11 10.20 -7.12 -5.40
CA LEU A 11 9.30 -7.63 -4.38
C LEU A 11 8.24 -8.58 -4.98
N ALA A 12 7.61 -8.20 -6.08
CA ALA A 12 6.63 -9.02 -6.78
C ALA A 12 7.24 -10.34 -7.28
N ARG A 13 8.49 -10.30 -7.78
CA ARG A 13 9.24 -11.49 -8.19
C ARG A 13 9.51 -12.40 -6.99
N LYS A 14 10.06 -11.86 -5.90
CA LYS A 14 10.32 -12.61 -4.67
C LYS A 14 9.05 -13.25 -4.12
N TRP A 15 7.93 -12.54 -4.15
CA TRP A 15 6.64 -13.08 -3.70
C TRP A 15 6.19 -14.27 -4.55
N ARG A 16 6.26 -14.15 -5.88
CA ARG A 16 5.96 -15.26 -6.79
C ARG A 16 6.88 -16.46 -6.55
N ASP A 17 8.20 -16.22 -6.42
CA ASP A 17 9.20 -17.26 -6.23
C ASP A 17 9.05 -17.99 -4.88
N SER A 18 8.44 -17.33 -3.87
CA SER A 18 8.05 -17.92 -2.58
C SER A 18 6.75 -18.72 -2.62
N GLY A 19 6.13 -18.91 -3.79
CA GLY A 19 4.81 -19.52 -3.93
C GLY A 19 3.70 -18.66 -3.35
N TYR A 20 3.85 -17.34 -3.41
CA TYR A 20 2.92 -16.33 -2.84
C TYR A 20 2.78 -16.39 -1.32
N LYS A 21 3.77 -16.93 -0.63
CA LYS A 21 3.83 -16.94 0.84
C LYS A 21 4.78 -15.86 1.31
N MET A 22 4.31 -14.97 2.16
CA MET A 22 5.12 -13.92 2.74
C MET A 22 4.50 -13.40 4.04
N THR A 23 5.29 -12.72 4.83
CA THR A 23 4.79 -11.92 5.94
C THR A 23 4.83 -10.45 5.55
N VAL A 24 3.69 -9.78 5.66
CA VAL A 24 3.60 -8.32 5.51
C VAL A 24 3.60 -7.71 6.89
N GLU A 25 4.50 -6.76 7.11
CA GLU A 25 4.59 -6.00 8.34
C GLU A 25 4.13 -4.57 8.08
N ILE A 26 3.16 -4.10 8.87
CA ILE A 26 2.53 -2.78 8.69
C ILE A 26 2.82 -1.91 9.90
N ASP A 27 3.38 -0.74 9.66
CA ASP A 27 3.48 0.34 10.63
C ASP A 27 2.36 1.35 10.38
N PHE A 28 1.39 1.42 11.30
CA PHE A 28 0.25 2.34 11.19
C PHE A 28 0.56 3.77 11.66
N LEU A 29 1.72 3.98 12.28
CA LEU A 29 2.16 5.26 12.82
C LEU A 29 3.62 5.54 12.42
N PRO A 30 3.95 5.59 11.10
CA PRO A 30 5.33 5.61 10.61
C PRO A 30 6.13 6.84 11.06
N LEU A 31 5.45 7.93 11.40
CA LEU A 31 6.09 9.18 11.87
C LEU A 31 6.37 9.17 13.37
N GLU A 32 5.89 8.18 14.13
CA GLU A 32 6.05 8.12 15.58
C GLU A 32 6.99 6.96 15.99
N LYS A 33 7.83 7.19 16.98
CA LYS A 33 8.61 6.12 17.63
C LYS A 33 7.70 5.30 18.56
N GLU A 34 7.94 4.01 18.68
CA GLU A 34 7.15 3.10 19.51
C GLU A 34 7.02 3.59 20.97
N VAL A 35 8.09 4.09 21.55
CA VAL A 35 8.11 4.64 22.92
C VAL A 35 7.12 5.80 23.08
N ASN A 36 6.98 6.67 22.07
CA ASN A 36 6.03 7.77 22.09
C ASN A 36 4.58 7.27 21.97
N VAL A 37 4.36 6.29 21.10
CA VAL A 37 3.06 5.63 20.96
C VAL A 37 2.61 5.01 22.28
N GLN A 38 3.47 4.26 22.94
CA GLN A 38 3.19 3.64 24.23
C GLN A 38 2.93 4.68 25.33
N ARG A 39 3.69 5.75 25.37
CA ARG A 39 3.49 6.86 26.31
C ARG A 39 2.12 7.50 26.13
N ARG A 40 1.75 7.87 24.90
CA ARG A 40 0.44 8.47 24.57
C ARG A 40 -0.72 7.56 24.96
N LEU A 41 -0.58 6.26 24.72
CA LEU A 41 -1.58 5.26 25.13
C LEU A 41 -1.76 5.24 26.66
N ARG A 42 -0.64 5.25 27.43
CA ARG A 42 -0.72 5.26 28.91
C ARG A 42 -1.39 6.52 29.43
N GLU A 43 -1.02 7.68 28.90
CA GLU A 43 -1.62 8.96 29.25
C GLU A 43 -3.12 8.98 28.97
N THR A 44 -3.50 8.57 27.76
CA THR A 44 -4.91 8.54 27.34
C THR A 44 -5.74 7.58 28.17
N PHE A 45 -5.25 6.38 28.45
CA PHE A 45 -5.99 5.40 29.27
C PHE A 45 -6.08 5.82 30.74
N SER A 46 -5.06 6.47 31.27
CA SER A 46 -5.11 7.09 32.59
C SER A 46 -6.18 8.17 32.67
N GLN A 47 -6.27 9.04 31.64
CA GLN A 47 -7.30 10.08 31.55
C GLN A 47 -8.72 9.51 31.38
N ALA A 48 -8.86 8.38 30.68
CA ALA A 48 -10.13 7.68 30.55
C ALA A 48 -10.67 7.22 31.93
N GLY A 49 -9.77 6.83 32.83
CA GLY A 49 -10.11 6.46 34.19
C GLY A 49 -11.12 5.29 34.23
N ARG A 50 -12.35 5.54 34.67
CA ARG A 50 -13.44 4.54 34.75
C ARG A 50 -14.22 4.41 33.44
N ARG A 51 -13.97 5.23 32.44
CA ARG A 51 -14.68 5.21 31.14
C ARG A 51 -14.13 4.15 30.20
N PRO A 52 -14.97 3.61 29.29
CA PRO A 52 -14.55 2.60 28.30
C PRO A 52 -13.43 3.10 27.41
N VAL A 53 -12.40 2.25 27.17
CA VAL A 53 -11.23 2.61 26.33
C VAL A 53 -11.58 2.74 24.86
N SER A 54 -12.70 2.20 24.42
CA SER A 54 -13.16 2.31 23.02
C SER A 54 -13.36 3.75 22.57
N GLY A 55 -13.80 4.64 23.47
CA GLY A 55 -13.98 6.07 23.19
C GLY A 55 -12.72 6.92 23.30
N TYR A 56 -11.56 6.32 23.61
CA TYR A 56 -10.31 7.05 23.88
C TYR A 56 -9.18 6.55 22.99
N CYS A 57 -9.22 6.95 21.71
CA CYS A 57 -8.12 6.73 20.78
C CYS A 57 -7.23 7.98 20.71
N PRO A 58 -5.92 7.90 21.03
CA PRO A 58 -5.02 9.05 20.93
C PRO A 58 -4.53 9.33 19.50
N PHE A 59 -4.97 8.56 18.51
CA PHE A 59 -4.54 8.63 17.12
C PHE A 59 -5.74 8.90 16.19
N PRO A 60 -5.53 9.40 14.97
CA PRO A 60 -6.60 9.68 14.02
C PRO A 60 -7.16 8.41 13.36
N PHE A 61 -7.55 7.43 14.18
CA PHE A 61 -8.15 6.20 13.71
C PHE A 61 -9.67 6.25 13.88
N GLU A 62 -10.39 5.66 12.93
CA GLU A 62 -11.82 5.43 13.06
C GLU A 62 -12.12 4.48 14.21
N GLU A 63 -13.27 4.67 14.86
CA GLU A 63 -13.70 3.90 16.04
C GLU A 63 -13.69 2.39 15.79
N ARG A 64 -14.15 1.96 14.61
CA ARG A 64 -14.17 0.54 14.22
C ARG A 64 -12.77 -0.06 14.14
N PHE A 65 -11.84 0.68 13.58
CA PHE A 65 -10.43 0.27 13.48
C PHE A 65 -9.80 0.19 14.87
N TRP A 66 -10.03 1.20 15.71
CA TRP A 66 -9.54 1.24 17.07
C TRP A 66 -10.04 0.06 17.91
N LYS A 67 -11.35 -0.22 17.91
CA LYS A 67 -11.94 -1.38 18.57
C LYS A 67 -11.33 -2.70 18.12
N GLY A 68 -11.04 -2.84 16.82
CA GLY A 68 -10.36 -4.01 16.28
C GLY A 68 -8.97 -4.21 16.88
N PHE A 69 -8.17 -3.14 17.02
CA PHE A 69 -6.84 -3.21 17.64
C PHE A 69 -6.87 -3.50 19.13
N LEU A 70 -7.83 -2.95 19.87
CA LEU A 70 -8.08 -3.31 21.28
C LEU A 70 -8.35 -4.81 21.40
N PHE A 71 -9.28 -5.33 20.62
CA PHE A 71 -9.63 -6.76 20.61
C PHE A 71 -8.43 -7.65 20.29
N LEU A 72 -7.70 -7.35 19.21
CA LEU A 72 -6.47 -8.07 18.84
C LEU A 72 -5.41 -8.04 19.94
N SER A 73 -5.38 -6.99 20.76
CA SER A 73 -4.46 -6.83 21.89
C SER A 73 -4.97 -7.47 23.19
N ARG A 74 -6.12 -8.16 23.11
CA ARG A 74 -6.82 -8.76 24.25
C ARG A 74 -7.20 -7.71 25.30
N ILE A 75 -7.66 -6.56 24.84
CA ILE A 75 -8.25 -5.50 25.62
C ILE A 75 -9.73 -5.45 25.23
N ASP A 76 -10.59 -5.67 26.20
CA ASP A 76 -12.03 -5.49 26.00
C ASP A 76 -12.31 -3.99 25.80
N PRO A 77 -12.95 -3.59 24.67
CA PRO A 77 -13.27 -2.19 24.37
C PRO A 77 -14.07 -1.47 25.45
N ASP A 78 -14.86 -2.21 26.21
CA ASP A 78 -15.70 -1.67 27.29
C ASP A 78 -14.98 -1.62 28.65
N SER A 79 -13.75 -2.11 28.72
CA SER A 79 -12.94 -2.02 29.95
C SER A 79 -12.63 -0.56 30.31
N ALA A 80 -12.62 -0.28 31.61
CA ALA A 80 -12.17 1.02 32.13
C ALA A 80 -10.70 1.27 31.82
N GLY A 81 -10.36 2.50 31.35
CA GLY A 81 -8.99 2.84 30.96
C GLY A 81 -7.97 2.61 32.07
N GLY A 82 -8.31 2.98 33.32
CA GLY A 82 -7.46 2.78 34.47
C GLY A 82 -7.24 1.31 34.88
N SER A 83 -8.01 0.37 34.34
CA SER A 83 -7.85 -1.07 34.60
C SER A 83 -6.88 -1.76 33.64
N ILE A 84 -6.50 -1.10 32.56
CA ILE A 84 -5.63 -1.68 31.54
C ILE A 84 -4.19 -1.78 32.05
N ARG A 85 -3.66 -3.00 32.04
CA ARG A 85 -2.32 -3.26 32.55
C ARG A 85 -1.24 -2.74 31.60
N GLY A 86 -0.11 -2.27 32.12
CA GLY A 86 1.00 -1.73 31.33
C GLY A 86 1.45 -2.66 30.19
N ARG A 87 1.54 -3.98 30.46
CA ARG A 87 1.87 -4.99 29.42
C ARG A 87 0.87 -5.05 28.25
N GLN A 88 -0.40 -4.78 28.50
CA GLN A 88 -1.42 -4.73 27.44
C GLN A 88 -1.25 -3.47 26.58
N ILE A 89 -0.91 -2.35 27.22
CA ILE A 89 -0.60 -1.08 26.52
C ILE A 89 0.65 -1.25 25.66
N ASP A 90 1.69 -1.87 26.19
CA ASP A 90 2.94 -2.10 25.44
C ASP A 90 2.67 -3.00 24.23
N LYS A 91 1.90 -4.05 24.41
CA LYS A 91 1.50 -4.94 23.31
C LYS A 91 0.65 -4.24 22.25
N LEU A 92 -0.27 -3.37 22.66
CA LEU A 92 -1.07 -2.56 21.75
C LEU A 92 -0.18 -1.59 20.97
N GLY A 93 0.72 -0.88 21.64
CA GLY A 93 1.67 0.03 21.01
C GLY A 93 2.58 -0.67 20.01
N HIS A 94 3.13 -1.83 20.40
CA HIS A 94 3.93 -2.65 19.49
C HIS A 94 3.13 -3.09 18.26
N ARG A 95 1.89 -3.55 18.42
CA ARG A 95 1.04 -3.94 17.28
C ARG A 95 0.69 -2.81 16.35
N LEU A 96 0.55 -1.57 16.84
CA LEU A 96 0.33 -0.40 16.00
C LEU A 96 1.58 -0.04 15.18
N LYS A 97 2.76 -0.41 15.65
CA LYS A 97 4.05 -0.15 15.01
C LYS A 97 4.54 -1.31 14.14
N SER A 98 4.16 -2.53 14.46
CA SER A 98 4.65 -3.74 13.80
C SER A 98 3.53 -4.78 13.76
N PHE A 99 2.59 -4.58 12.85
CA PHE A 99 1.47 -5.49 12.66
C PHE A 99 1.78 -6.50 11.56
N SER A 100 2.03 -7.73 11.94
CA SER A 100 2.39 -8.80 11.01
C SER A 100 1.16 -9.55 10.51
N ILE A 101 1.07 -9.69 9.18
CA ILE A 101 0.06 -10.48 8.49
C ILE A 101 0.75 -11.55 7.66
N ALA A 102 0.44 -12.81 7.93
CA ALA A 102 0.88 -13.90 7.07
C ALA A 102 0.00 -13.98 5.82
N VAL A 103 0.62 -13.83 4.64
CA VAL A 103 -0.01 -14.04 3.35
C VAL A 103 0.30 -15.47 2.90
N SER A 104 -0.73 -16.28 2.71
CA SER A 104 -0.58 -17.72 2.39
C SER A 104 -0.81 -18.07 0.93
N GLY A 105 -1.18 -17.09 0.10
CA GLY A 105 -1.45 -17.30 -1.32
C GLY A 105 -2.18 -16.13 -1.97
N MET A 106 -2.50 -16.29 -3.24
CA MET A 106 -3.36 -15.36 -3.97
C MET A 106 -4.83 -15.77 -3.86
N GLY A 107 -5.69 -14.81 -3.52
CA GLY A 107 -7.13 -14.97 -3.67
C GLY A 107 -7.57 -14.81 -5.13
N LEU A 108 -8.76 -15.33 -5.46
CA LEU A 108 -9.38 -15.03 -6.74
C LEU A 108 -9.72 -13.52 -6.77
N PRO A 109 -9.26 -12.78 -7.78
CA PRO A 109 -9.55 -11.36 -7.88
C PRO A 109 -11.06 -11.14 -8.09
N ARG A 110 -11.70 -10.48 -7.13
CA ARG A 110 -13.05 -9.93 -7.31
C ARG A 110 -12.87 -8.43 -7.60
N GLY A 111 -13.06 -8.03 -8.86
CA GLY A 111 -12.97 -6.62 -9.24
C GLY A 111 -11.74 -6.29 -10.09
N GLU A 112 -11.20 -5.11 -9.96
CA GLU A 112 -10.13 -4.55 -10.77
C GLU A 112 -8.93 -5.49 -10.90
N ARG A 113 -8.55 -5.80 -12.14
CA ARG A 113 -7.36 -6.59 -12.47
C ARG A 113 -6.21 -5.63 -12.73
N CYS A 114 -5.15 -5.72 -11.94
CA CYS A 114 -3.85 -5.17 -12.30
C CYS A 114 -2.98 -6.32 -12.81
N ASN A 115 -2.52 -6.22 -14.05
CA ASN A 115 -1.52 -7.14 -14.56
C ASN A 115 -0.14 -6.74 -14.02
N LEU A 116 0.57 -7.69 -13.42
CA LEU A 116 1.96 -7.51 -13.04
C LEU A 116 2.86 -7.88 -14.22
N GLY A 117 3.75 -6.98 -14.58
CA GLY A 117 4.64 -7.14 -15.73
C GLY A 117 4.27 -6.19 -16.86
N GLY A 118 4.72 -6.49 -18.05
CA GLY A 118 4.56 -5.65 -19.23
C GLY A 118 5.89 -5.23 -19.82
N LEU A 119 5.81 -4.44 -20.89
CA LEU A 119 6.96 -3.89 -21.58
C LEU A 119 7.71 -2.91 -20.67
N ASP A 120 9.01 -3.09 -20.54
CA ASP A 120 9.85 -2.17 -19.78
C ASP A 120 9.88 -0.79 -20.48
N VAL A 121 9.60 0.25 -19.72
CA VAL A 121 9.60 1.64 -20.24
C VAL A 121 10.96 2.09 -20.78
N SER A 122 12.03 1.41 -20.44
CA SER A 122 13.36 1.64 -21.05
C SER A 122 13.42 1.22 -22.52
N SER A 123 12.50 0.36 -22.97
CA SER A 123 12.40 -0.14 -24.34
C SER A 123 11.64 0.79 -25.30
N ILE A 124 11.09 1.88 -24.78
CA ILE A 124 10.30 2.85 -25.55
C ILE A 124 10.86 4.27 -25.45
N LEU A 125 10.47 5.11 -26.38
CA LEU A 125 10.70 6.55 -26.34
C LEU A 125 9.62 7.21 -25.49
N PRO A 126 9.94 7.89 -24.36
CA PRO A 126 8.91 8.42 -23.46
C PRO A 126 8.01 9.50 -24.08
N ALA A 127 8.49 10.20 -25.09
CA ALA A 127 7.75 11.28 -25.74
C ALA A 127 6.68 10.77 -26.73
N THR A 128 6.91 9.62 -27.36
CA THR A 128 6.06 9.08 -28.43
C THR A 128 5.48 7.72 -28.11
N LEU A 129 6.05 7.02 -27.11
CA LEU A 129 5.78 5.63 -26.77
C LEU A 129 6.09 4.64 -27.90
N GLU A 130 6.92 5.06 -28.85
CA GLU A 130 7.45 4.23 -29.91
C GLU A 130 8.56 3.31 -29.40
N SER A 131 8.67 2.13 -29.99
CA SER A 131 9.76 1.19 -29.71
C SER A 131 11.11 1.79 -30.06
N ARG A 132 12.11 1.59 -29.20
CA ARG A 132 13.51 1.91 -29.51
C ARG A 132 14.16 0.94 -30.49
N PHE A 133 13.54 -0.21 -30.74
CA PHE A 133 14.12 -1.31 -31.53
C PHE A 133 13.38 -1.55 -32.83
N VAL A 134 12.13 -1.13 -32.94
CA VAL A 134 11.30 -1.33 -34.13
C VAL A 134 10.61 -0.03 -34.46
N GLU A 135 11.01 0.58 -35.57
CA GLU A 135 10.43 1.81 -36.09
C GLU A 135 8.95 1.61 -36.46
N GLY A 136 8.09 2.58 -36.14
CA GLY A 136 6.65 2.54 -36.41
C GLY A 136 5.85 1.64 -35.45
N LEU A 137 6.48 1.03 -34.46
CA LEU A 137 5.80 0.22 -33.44
C LEU A 137 5.56 1.02 -32.16
N TYR A 138 4.31 1.33 -31.86
CA TYR A 138 3.90 2.09 -30.69
C TYR A 138 3.24 1.21 -29.63
N PHE A 139 3.37 1.58 -28.36
CA PHE A 139 2.80 0.83 -27.23
C PHE A 139 1.94 1.75 -26.38
N ALA A 140 0.77 1.26 -25.94
CA ALA A 140 -0.14 2.01 -25.10
C ALA A 140 -0.92 1.09 -24.14
N GLY A 141 -1.40 1.64 -23.03
CA GLY A 141 -2.27 0.94 -22.10
C GLY A 141 -1.56 -0.11 -21.25
N GLU A 142 -2.26 -1.20 -20.93
CA GLU A 142 -1.82 -2.23 -19.97
C GLU A 142 -0.60 -3.03 -20.39
N VAL A 143 -0.20 -2.98 -21.66
CA VAL A 143 1.03 -3.61 -22.14
C VAL A 143 2.28 -2.94 -21.55
N LEU A 144 2.16 -1.68 -21.14
CA LEU A 144 3.22 -0.95 -20.47
C LEU A 144 3.31 -1.32 -19.00
N ASN A 145 4.54 -1.49 -18.51
CA ASN A 145 4.78 -1.80 -17.12
C ASN A 145 4.64 -0.56 -16.22
N PHE A 146 3.40 -0.18 -15.90
CA PHE A 146 3.06 0.91 -14.97
C PHE A 146 3.01 0.45 -13.51
N GLN A 147 3.80 -0.52 -13.11
CA GLN A 147 3.80 -1.03 -11.74
C GLN A 147 4.13 0.08 -10.74
N GLY A 148 3.24 0.27 -9.76
CA GLY A 148 3.40 1.23 -8.68
C GLY A 148 2.66 2.55 -8.87
N ALA A 149 1.85 2.70 -9.92
CA ALA A 149 0.92 3.82 -9.97
C ALA A 149 -0.13 3.67 -8.84
N PRO A 150 -0.42 4.73 -8.06
CA PRO A 150 -1.54 4.74 -7.15
C PRO A 150 -2.83 4.36 -7.89
N ARG A 151 -3.78 3.69 -7.20
CA ARG A 151 -5.01 3.17 -7.84
C ARG A 151 -5.77 4.20 -8.68
N GLY A 152 -5.80 5.47 -8.24
CA GLY A 152 -6.45 6.55 -8.98
C GLY A 152 -5.70 6.95 -10.26
N ASP A 153 -4.39 6.79 -10.29
CA ASP A 153 -3.56 7.22 -11.41
C ASP A 153 -3.40 6.16 -12.50
N TYR A 154 -3.70 4.89 -12.20
CA TYR A 154 -3.55 3.80 -13.15
C TYR A 154 -4.39 4.01 -14.41
N LEU A 155 -5.68 4.32 -14.27
CA LEU A 155 -6.56 4.62 -15.39
C LEU A 155 -6.09 5.85 -16.15
N ASN A 156 -5.66 6.90 -15.45
CA ASN A 156 -5.11 8.10 -16.08
C ASN A 156 -3.86 7.78 -16.91
N MET A 157 -2.99 6.89 -16.42
CA MET A 157 -1.80 6.45 -17.16
C MET A 157 -2.17 5.64 -18.40
N LEU A 158 -3.22 4.80 -18.35
CA LEU A 158 -3.72 4.06 -19.52
C LEU A 158 -4.22 5.03 -20.59
N PHE A 159 -5.06 6.00 -20.23
CA PHE A 159 -5.58 7.00 -21.16
C PHE A 159 -4.49 7.92 -21.70
N ALA A 160 -3.60 8.41 -20.85
CA ALA A 160 -2.49 9.27 -21.24
C ALA A 160 -1.54 8.58 -22.22
N SER A 161 -1.17 7.32 -21.95
CA SER A 161 -0.33 6.56 -22.86
C SER A 161 -0.99 6.31 -24.21
N SER A 162 -2.29 6.01 -24.22
CA SER A 162 -3.04 5.83 -25.46
C SER A 162 -3.11 7.12 -26.29
N HIS A 163 -3.31 8.25 -25.63
CA HIS A 163 -3.34 9.57 -26.28
C HIS A 163 -1.96 9.91 -26.90
N ILE A 164 -0.89 9.74 -26.13
CA ILE A 164 0.48 10.03 -26.59
C ILE A 164 0.82 9.18 -27.82
N ALA A 165 0.62 7.86 -27.72
CA ALA A 165 0.95 6.94 -28.81
C ALA A 165 0.13 7.24 -30.09
N ALA A 166 -1.17 7.52 -29.94
CA ALA A 166 -2.04 7.83 -31.06
C ALA A 166 -1.63 9.16 -31.74
N THR A 167 -1.32 10.19 -30.95
CA THR A 167 -0.87 11.48 -31.47
C THR A 167 0.44 11.34 -32.25
N ALA A 168 1.43 10.68 -31.67
CA ALA A 168 2.71 10.45 -32.32
C ALA A 168 2.59 9.63 -33.63
N LEU A 169 1.72 8.61 -33.64
CA LEU A 169 1.45 7.83 -34.85
C LEU A 169 0.84 8.69 -35.96
N VAL A 170 -0.15 9.53 -35.63
CA VAL A 170 -0.78 10.42 -36.62
C VAL A 170 0.20 11.44 -37.18
N GLU A 171 1.06 11.99 -36.33
CA GLU A 171 2.12 12.91 -36.73
C GLU A 171 3.12 12.23 -37.71
N SER A 172 3.59 11.03 -37.37
CA SER A 172 4.52 10.29 -38.23
C SER A 172 3.94 9.96 -39.61
N LEU A 173 2.62 9.69 -39.69
CA LEU A 173 1.94 9.43 -40.97
C LEU A 173 1.71 10.67 -41.81
N ARG A 174 1.78 11.88 -41.24
CA ARG A 174 1.68 13.14 -41.97
C ARG A 174 3.02 13.58 -42.57
N ASP A 175 4.12 13.15 -41.96
CA ASP A 175 5.46 13.49 -42.33
C ASP A 175 6.08 12.47 -43.33
N SER A 176 5.34 11.38 -43.60
CA SER A 176 5.69 10.33 -44.60
C SER A 176 5.05 10.57 -45.96
#